data_b878a719c72b906ff99cb45a389e6ecb
#
_entry.id   b878a719c72b906ff99cb45a389e6ecb
#
_cell.length_a   1.000
_cell.length_b   1.000
_cell.length_c   1.000
_cell.angle_alpha   90.00
_cell.angle_beta   90.00
_cell.angle_gamma   90.00
#
_symmetry.space_group_name_H-M   'P 1'
#
loop_
_entity.id
_entity.type
_entity.pdbx_description
1 polymer ?
#
loop_
_entity_poly.entity_id
_entity_poly.type
_entity_poly.pdbx_seq_one_letter_code
_entity_poly.pdbx_strand_id
1 'polypeptide(L)'
;MVGKVGRRSKRGRAERLETLTLAIGVGILFGFFLWEKTGLQPGGWVVPGYVALFLSEPWLIVILILSSVLTLCIYRISEFWFLSFGQRKTVFILVLSILISVCVHFIAEFFLGPKNNFESKTIGYIVPGLISLSAERQGVPKTLSAILICSVLVRLFLIFLFGEISVL
;
A
#
# COMPACT_ATOMS: atom_id res chain seq x y z
N MET A 1 12.95 -25.62 -27.93
CA MET A 1 13.60 -24.64 -27.02
C MET A 1 12.61 -23.72 -26.27
N VAL A 2 11.33 -23.73 -26.63
CA VAL A 2 10.26 -22.85 -26.07
C VAL A 2 9.77 -23.25 -24.66
N GLY A 3 9.91 -24.50 -24.27
CA GLY A 3 9.38 -25.00 -22.98
C GLY A 3 10.15 -24.61 -21.71
N LYS A 4 11.41 -24.17 -21.82
CA LYS A 4 12.23 -23.78 -20.64
C LYS A 4 12.00 -22.34 -20.19
N VAL A 5 11.65 -21.42 -21.09
CA VAL A 5 11.38 -20.01 -20.81
C VAL A 5 10.06 -19.86 -20.04
N GLY A 6 9.03 -20.60 -20.42
CA GLY A 6 7.74 -20.55 -19.76
C GLY A 6 7.74 -21.11 -18.32
N ARG A 7 8.60 -22.08 -18.01
CA ARG A 7 8.73 -22.64 -16.65
C ARG A 7 9.46 -21.68 -15.70
N ARG A 8 10.51 -20.98 -16.17
CA ARG A 8 11.21 -19.96 -15.37
C ARG A 8 10.31 -18.79 -15.01
N SER A 9 9.51 -18.30 -15.95
CA SER A 9 8.55 -17.21 -15.71
C SER A 9 7.47 -17.59 -14.68
N LYS A 10 6.92 -18.82 -14.77
CA LYS A 10 5.92 -19.31 -13.81
C LYS A 10 6.49 -19.51 -12.41
N ARG A 11 7.74 -19.99 -12.30
CA ARG A 11 8.40 -20.21 -11.01
C ARG A 11 8.71 -18.88 -10.31
N GLY A 12 9.23 -17.89 -11.01
CA GLY A 12 9.47 -16.57 -10.45
C GLY A 12 8.18 -15.85 -10.03
N ARG A 13 7.07 -16.09 -10.75
CA ARG A 13 5.75 -15.55 -10.36
C ARG A 13 5.22 -16.23 -9.10
N ALA A 14 5.38 -17.55 -8.95
CA ALA A 14 4.97 -18.28 -7.76
C ALA A 14 5.77 -17.83 -6.53
N GLU A 15 7.10 -17.71 -6.63
CA GLU A 15 7.97 -17.24 -5.57
C GLU A 15 7.62 -15.80 -5.12
N ARG A 16 7.30 -14.92 -6.05
CA ARG A 16 6.84 -13.55 -5.73
C ARG A 16 5.50 -13.53 -4.99
N LEU A 17 4.55 -14.38 -5.40
CA LEU A 17 3.25 -14.48 -4.72
C LEU A 17 3.40 -15.03 -3.31
N GLU A 18 4.27 -16.00 -3.10
CA GLU A 18 4.57 -16.53 -1.78
C GLU A 18 5.21 -15.47 -0.87
N THR A 19 6.19 -14.72 -1.37
CA THR A 19 6.82 -13.63 -0.62
C THR A 19 5.83 -12.52 -0.28
N LEU A 20 4.95 -12.16 -1.20
CA LEU A 20 3.91 -11.15 -0.99
C LEU A 20 2.90 -11.61 0.06
N THR A 21 2.47 -12.86 0.00
CA THR A 21 1.54 -13.44 0.98
C THR A 21 2.16 -13.48 2.38
N LEU A 22 3.43 -13.88 2.48
CA LEU A 22 4.16 -13.89 3.75
C LEU A 22 4.37 -12.48 4.30
N ALA A 23 4.75 -11.52 3.46
CA ALA A 23 4.93 -10.13 3.87
C ALA A 23 3.62 -9.52 4.39
N ILE A 24 2.49 -9.81 3.74
CA ILE A 24 1.17 -9.38 4.20
C ILE A 24 0.83 -10.06 5.54
N GLY A 25 1.04 -11.37 5.66
CA GLY A 25 0.78 -12.11 6.90
C GLY A 25 1.58 -11.58 8.09
N VAL A 26 2.87 -11.37 7.91
CA VAL A 26 3.75 -10.76 8.91
C VAL A 26 3.33 -9.31 9.19
N GLY A 27 2.94 -8.57 8.15
CA GLY A 27 2.42 -7.21 8.27
C GLY A 27 1.17 -7.12 9.14
N ILE A 28 0.26 -8.08 9.00
CA ILE A 28 -0.95 -8.18 9.84
C ILE A 28 -0.57 -8.43 11.31
N LEU A 29 0.36 -9.36 11.58
CA LEU A 29 0.81 -9.65 12.95
C LEU A 29 1.45 -8.44 13.62
N PHE A 30 2.40 -7.78 12.96
CA PHE A 30 3.04 -6.57 13.49
C PHE A 30 2.07 -5.40 13.61
N GLY A 31 1.16 -5.25 12.64
CA GLY A 31 0.10 -4.24 12.68
C GLY A 31 -0.84 -4.44 13.86
N PHE A 32 -1.23 -5.70 14.13
CA PHE A 32 -2.05 -6.04 15.29
C PHE A 32 -1.33 -5.73 16.61
N PHE A 33 -0.06 -6.13 16.73
CA PHE A 33 0.74 -5.86 17.92
C PHE A 33 0.94 -4.36 18.17
N LEU A 34 1.17 -3.59 17.11
CA LEU A 34 1.27 -2.14 17.20
C LEU A 34 -0.06 -1.53 17.66
N TRP A 35 -1.17 -1.98 17.08
CA TRP A 35 -2.50 -1.51 17.46
C TRP A 35 -2.83 -1.81 18.93
N GLU A 36 -2.50 -3.01 19.40
CA GLU A 36 -2.71 -3.40 20.81
C GLU A 36 -1.92 -2.53 21.78
N LYS A 37 -0.69 -2.16 21.43
CA LYS A 37 0.19 -1.35 22.30
C LYS A 37 -0.09 0.14 22.23
N THR A 38 -0.44 0.68 21.06
CA THR A 38 -0.53 2.12 20.82
C THR A 38 -1.93 2.61 20.49
N GLY A 39 -2.86 1.69 20.18
CA GLY A 39 -4.18 2.03 19.66
C GLY A 39 -4.18 2.61 18.25
N LEU A 40 -3.00 2.68 17.59
CA LEU A 40 -2.86 3.25 16.25
C LEU A 40 -2.97 2.18 15.17
N GLN A 41 -3.84 2.41 14.20
CA GLN A 41 -3.95 1.54 13.02
C GLN A 41 -2.95 1.98 11.94
N PRO A 42 -2.05 1.08 11.47
CA PRO A 42 -1.08 1.42 10.44
C PRO A 42 -1.69 1.39 9.03
N GLY A 43 -2.64 2.26 8.75
CA GLY A 43 -3.25 2.37 7.41
C GLY A 43 -4.16 1.21 6.99
N GLY A 44 -4.51 0.30 7.92
CA GLY A 44 -5.14 -1.00 7.67
C GLY A 44 -4.15 -2.14 7.85
N TRP A 45 -4.66 -3.38 7.98
CA TRP A 45 -3.87 -4.56 8.33
C TRP A 45 -2.89 -5.01 7.24
N VAL A 46 -3.22 -4.74 5.96
CA VAL A 46 -2.45 -5.18 4.78
C VAL A 46 -1.36 -4.19 4.40
N VAL A 47 -1.58 -2.90 4.70
CA VAL A 47 -0.73 -1.80 4.24
C VAL A 47 0.73 -1.91 4.69
N PRO A 48 1.06 -2.26 5.96
CA PRO A 48 2.45 -2.36 6.38
C PRO A 48 3.24 -3.43 5.64
N GLY A 49 2.60 -4.59 5.38
CA GLY A 49 3.22 -5.67 4.61
C GLY A 49 3.48 -5.26 3.16
N TYR A 50 2.52 -4.57 2.54
CA TYR A 50 2.67 -4.04 1.20
C TYR A 50 3.78 -3.00 1.11
N VAL A 51 3.77 -2.00 1.99
CA VAL A 51 4.79 -0.94 2.01
C VAL A 51 6.18 -1.50 2.31
N ALA A 52 6.30 -2.53 3.17
CA ALA A 52 7.57 -3.20 3.46
C ALA A 52 8.25 -3.77 2.22
N LEU A 53 7.48 -4.31 1.26
CA LEU A 53 8.01 -4.82 -0.01
C LEU A 53 8.52 -3.70 -0.91
N PHE A 54 7.87 -2.54 -0.92
CA PHE A 54 8.22 -1.40 -1.77
C PHE A 54 9.21 -0.42 -1.12
N LEU A 55 9.75 -0.74 0.07
CA LEU A 55 10.77 0.10 0.70
C LEU A 55 12.05 0.22 -0.15
N SER A 56 12.28 -0.71 -1.07
CA SER A 56 13.39 -0.65 -2.03
C SER A 56 13.18 0.41 -3.11
N GLU A 57 11.94 0.81 -3.37
CA GLU A 57 11.58 1.79 -4.37
C GLU A 57 10.89 3.00 -3.72
N PRO A 58 11.65 3.96 -3.17
CA PRO A 58 11.10 5.08 -2.40
C PRO A 58 10.14 5.95 -3.23
N TRP A 59 10.30 5.96 -4.54
CA TRP A 59 9.43 6.68 -5.45
C TRP A 59 7.97 6.20 -5.41
N LEU A 60 7.76 4.88 -5.35
CA LEU A 60 6.41 4.32 -5.24
C LEU A 60 5.73 4.69 -3.92
N ILE A 61 6.51 4.75 -2.84
CA ILE A 61 5.99 5.18 -1.53
C ILE A 61 5.56 6.66 -1.56
N VAL A 62 6.34 7.51 -2.22
CA VAL A 62 5.99 8.93 -2.38
C VAL A 62 4.68 9.09 -3.16
N ILE A 63 4.52 8.38 -4.27
CA ILE A 63 3.28 8.40 -5.06
C ILE A 63 2.10 7.89 -4.22
N LEU A 64 2.29 6.84 -3.46
CA LEU A 64 1.27 6.25 -2.59
C LEU A 64 0.84 7.21 -1.47
N ILE A 65 1.77 7.87 -0.81
CA ILE A 65 1.47 8.88 0.21
C ILE A 65 0.78 10.08 -0.42
N LEU A 66 1.28 10.57 -1.56
CA LEU A 66 0.71 11.71 -2.27
C LEU A 66 -0.74 11.44 -2.68
N SER A 67 -1.02 10.27 -3.28
CA SER A 67 -2.38 9.88 -3.66
C SER A 67 -3.30 9.73 -2.45
N SER A 68 -2.79 9.24 -1.30
CA SER A 68 -3.56 9.12 -0.06
C SER A 68 -3.94 10.49 0.52
N VAL A 69 -2.97 11.41 0.57
CA VAL A 69 -3.21 12.77 1.07
C VAL A 69 -4.15 13.53 0.15
N LEU A 70 -3.99 13.39 -1.17
CA LEU A 70 -4.85 14.01 -2.16
C LEU A 70 -6.30 13.50 -2.03
N THR A 71 -6.47 12.19 -1.85
CA THR A 71 -7.78 11.57 -1.59
C THR A 71 -8.43 12.16 -0.36
N LEU A 72 -7.67 12.33 0.72
CA LEU A 72 -8.16 12.90 1.97
C LEU A 72 -8.56 14.37 1.82
N CYS A 73 -7.77 15.16 1.10
CA CYS A 73 -8.08 16.56 0.82
C CYS A 73 -9.38 16.70 0.04
N ILE A 74 -9.51 15.94 -1.06
CA ILE A 74 -10.72 15.99 -1.89
C ILE A 74 -11.93 15.47 -1.10
N TYR A 75 -11.75 14.41 -0.30
CA TYR A 75 -12.80 13.91 0.57
C TYR A 75 -13.26 14.99 1.56
N ARG A 76 -12.36 15.71 2.25
CA ARG A 76 -12.71 16.78 3.19
C ARG A 76 -13.47 17.94 2.53
N ILE A 77 -13.12 18.27 1.30
CA ILE A 77 -13.84 19.29 0.52
C ILE A 77 -15.25 18.79 0.17
N SER A 78 -15.38 17.53 -0.23
CA SER A 78 -16.67 16.94 -0.59
C SER A 78 -17.59 16.70 0.62
N GLU A 79 -17.04 16.50 1.82
CA GLU A 79 -17.79 16.34 3.07
C GLU A 79 -18.65 17.59 3.38
N PHE A 80 -18.20 18.76 2.95
CA PHE A 80 -18.97 20.00 3.08
C PHE A 80 -20.27 19.99 2.25
N TRP A 81 -20.30 19.22 1.14
CA TRP A 81 -21.46 19.13 0.23
C TRP A 81 -22.32 17.89 0.46
N PHE A 82 -21.70 16.81 0.95
CA PHE A 82 -22.37 15.52 1.17
C PHE A 82 -22.21 15.08 2.62
N LEU A 83 -23.30 15.19 3.41
CA LEU A 83 -23.37 14.59 4.74
C LEU A 83 -23.35 13.05 4.62
N SER A 84 -22.15 12.48 4.60
CA SER A 84 -21.95 11.04 4.47
C SER A 84 -21.63 10.44 5.83
N PHE A 85 -22.55 9.68 6.42
CA PHE A 85 -22.36 9.01 7.72
C PHE A 85 -22.20 7.49 7.56
N GLY A 86 -21.35 6.88 8.42
CA GLY A 86 -21.23 5.44 8.57
C GLY A 86 -20.57 4.73 7.38
N GLN A 87 -21.14 3.61 6.94
CA GLN A 87 -20.58 2.77 5.88
C GLN A 87 -20.49 3.46 4.51
N ARG A 88 -21.41 4.37 4.22
CA ARG A 88 -21.41 5.15 2.97
C ARG A 88 -20.14 6.00 2.83
N LYS A 89 -19.65 6.56 3.93
CA LYS A 89 -18.40 7.30 4.02
C LYS A 89 -17.20 6.45 3.58
N THR A 90 -17.10 5.23 4.11
CA THR A 90 -16.02 4.29 3.78
C THR A 90 -15.99 3.94 2.30
N VAL A 91 -17.13 3.60 1.72
CA VAL A 91 -17.25 3.27 0.30
C VAL A 91 -16.90 4.47 -0.57
N PHE A 92 -17.36 5.66 -0.21
CA PHE A 92 -17.06 6.88 -0.95
C PHE A 92 -15.56 7.19 -0.97
N ILE A 93 -14.87 7.10 0.18
CA ILE A 93 -13.41 7.30 0.27
C ILE A 93 -12.67 6.26 -0.59
N LEU A 94 -13.08 4.99 -0.55
CA LEU A 94 -12.45 3.94 -1.35
C LEU A 94 -12.61 4.16 -2.85
N VAL A 95 -13.82 4.46 -3.31
CA VAL A 95 -14.08 4.74 -4.74
C VAL A 95 -13.30 5.97 -5.19
N LEU A 96 -13.34 7.04 -4.40
CA LEU A 96 -12.60 8.26 -4.69
C LEU A 96 -11.08 8.01 -4.77
N SER A 97 -10.54 7.19 -3.86
CA SER A 97 -9.12 6.87 -3.85
C SER A 97 -8.67 6.08 -5.07
N ILE A 98 -9.48 5.12 -5.54
CA ILE A 98 -9.19 4.37 -6.75
C ILE A 98 -9.13 5.33 -7.95
N LEU A 99 -10.11 6.22 -8.07
CA LEU A 99 -10.18 7.18 -9.16
C LEU A 99 -8.96 8.13 -9.15
N ILE A 100 -8.61 8.65 -7.99
CA ILE A 100 -7.43 9.53 -7.82
C ILE A 100 -6.14 8.76 -8.09
N SER A 101 -6.00 7.52 -7.59
CA SER A 101 -4.83 6.71 -7.83
C SER A 101 -4.61 6.41 -9.31
N VAL A 102 -5.67 6.12 -10.06
CA VAL A 102 -5.60 5.96 -11.52
C VAL A 102 -5.14 7.24 -12.19
N CYS A 103 -5.70 8.39 -11.82
CA CYS A 103 -5.28 9.69 -12.36
C CYS A 103 -3.81 10.01 -12.05
N VAL A 104 -3.39 9.82 -10.80
CA VAL A 104 -2.00 10.08 -10.37
C VAL A 104 -1.03 9.16 -11.11
N HIS A 105 -1.37 7.88 -11.28
CA HIS A 105 -0.55 6.96 -12.06
C HIS A 105 -0.46 7.36 -13.53
N PHE A 106 -1.56 7.76 -14.14
CA PHE A 106 -1.56 8.21 -15.53
C PHE A 106 -0.68 9.46 -15.73
N ILE A 107 -0.76 10.40 -14.80
CA ILE A 107 0.08 11.61 -14.80
C ILE A 107 1.56 11.23 -14.58
N ALA A 108 1.85 10.34 -13.63
CA ALA A 108 3.21 9.91 -13.35
C ALA A 108 3.84 9.18 -14.55
N GLU A 109 3.09 8.37 -15.29
CA GLU A 109 3.56 7.73 -16.52
C GLU A 109 3.82 8.74 -17.64
N PHE A 110 2.99 9.77 -17.74
CA PHE A 110 3.16 10.81 -18.75
C PHE A 110 4.45 11.62 -18.52
N PHE A 111 4.80 11.91 -17.26
CA PHE A 111 5.99 12.73 -16.93
C PHE A 111 7.28 11.93 -16.80
N LEU A 112 7.24 10.69 -16.35
CA LEU A 112 8.42 9.87 -16.02
C LEU A 112 8.72 8.75 -17.03
N GLY A 113 7.84 8.55 -18.01
CA GLY A 113 7.93 7.48 -18.97
C GLY A 113 7.47 6.10 -18.43
N PRO A 114 7.22 5.13 -19.33
CA PRO A 114 6.71 3.82 -18.94
C PRO A 114 7.80 2.99 -18.26
N LYS A 115 7.79 2.94 -16.93
CA LYS A 115 8.56 1.95 -16.17
C LYS A 115 7.78 0.63 -16.14
N ASN A 116 8.38 -0.40 -16.76
CA ASN A 116 7.74 -1.66 -17.14
C ASN A 116 7.39 -2.64 -16.00
N ASN A 117 7.15 -2.24 -14.78
CA ASN A 117 6.83 -3.16 -13.67
C ASN A 117 5.35 -3.10 -13.28
N PHE A 118 4.48 -3.42 -14.24
CA PHE A 118 3.02 -3.24 -14.15
C PHE A 118 2.23 -4.35 -13.44
N GLU A 119 2.85 -5.45 -13.03
CA GLU A 119 2.10 -6.59 -12.47
C GLU A 119 1.59 -6.36 -11.03
N SER A 120 2.15 -5.41 -10.29
CA SER A 120 1.71 -5.07 -8.92
C SER A 120 0.66 -3.96 -8.84
N LYS A 121 0.17 -3.46 -9.98
CA LYS A 121 -0.67 -2.25 -10.07
C LYS A 121 -2.02 -2.36 -9.38
N THR A 122 -2.69 -3.49 -9.48
CA THR A 122 -4.08 -3.61 -9.02
C THR A 122 -4.22 -3.44 -7.51
N ILE A 123 -3.28 -3.99 -6.73
CA ILE A 123 -3.29 -3.86 -5.26
C ILE A 123 -2.89 -2.43 -4.86
N GLY A 124 -1.98 -1.81 -5.63
CA GLY A 124 -1.52 -0.44 -5.38
C GLY A 124 -2.61 0.63 -5.42
N TYR A 125 -3.68 0.42 -6.17
CA TYR A 125 -4.79 1.38 -6.25
C TYR A 125 -5.70 1.41 -5.03
N ILE A 126 -5.79 0.31 -4.28
CA ILE A 126 -6.65 0.20 -3.10
C ILE A 126 -5.93 0.72 -1.85
N VAL A 127 -4.61 0.56 -1.78
CA VAL A 127 -3.80 0.92 -0.61
C VAL A 127 -3.91 2.40 -0.22
N PRO A 128 -3.87 3.38 -1.14
CA PRO A 128 -4.07 4.78 -0.79
C PRO A 128 -5.42 5.05 -0.11
N GLY A 129 -6.47 4.33 -0.52
CA GLY A 129 -7.80 4.43 0.10
C GLY A 129 -7.82 3.93 1.54
N LEU A 130 -7.14 2.83 1.82
CA LEU A 130 -7.04 2.30 3.18
C LEU A 130 -6.24 3.24 4.09
N ILE A 131 -5.17 3.85 3.57
CA ILE A 131 -4.39 4.86 4.28
C ILE A 131 -5.25 6.09 4.56
N SER A 132 -5.98 6.60 3.55
CA SER A 132 -6.85 7.75 3.69
C SER A 132 -7.95 7.51 4.72
N LEU A 133 -8.56 6.31 4.72
CA LEU A 133 -9.59 5.94 5.69
C LEU A 133 -9.05 5.90 7.13
N SER A 134 -7.85 5.40 7.32
CA SER A 134 -7.20 5.38 8.64
C SER A 134 -6.75 6.77 9.06
N ALA A 135 -6.21 7.56 8.12
CA ALA A 135 -5.78 8.94 8.39
C ALA A 135 -6.97 9.87 8.69
N GLU A 136 -8.14 9.60 8.14
CA GLU A 136 -9.36 10.32 8.48
C GLU A 136 -9.78 10.07 9.93
N ARG A 137 -9.63 8.84 10.43
CA ARG A 137 -10.03 8.44 11.79
C ARG A 137 -9.07 8.92 12.87
N GLN A 138 -7.77 8.84 12.65
CA GLN A 138 -6.74 9.09 13.68
C GLN A 138 -5.78 10.24 13.35
N GLY A 139 -5.91 10.81 12.17
CA GLY A 139 -5.05 11.90 11.68
C GLY A 139 -3.89 11.42 10.82
N VAL A 140 -3.50 12.24 9.83
CA VAL A 140 -2.45 11.95 8.86
C VAL A 140 -1.09 11.64 9.52
N PRO A 141 -0.55 12.48 10.44
CA PRO A 141 0.79 12.25 10.97
C PRO A 141 0.88 10.96 11.78
N LYS A 142 -0.16 10.65 12.57
CA LYS A 142 -0.21 9.41 13.35
C LYS A 142 -0.27 8.16 12.48
N THR A 143 -1.06 8.22 11.41
CA THR A 143 -1.19 7.10 10.46
C THR A 143 0.11 6.88 9.71
N LEU A 144 0.77 7.93 9.20
CA LEU A 144 2.02 7.80 8.48
C LEU A 144 3.15 7.28 9.35
N SER A 145 3.30 7.77 10.59
CA SER A 145 4.30 7.25 11.53
C SER A 145 4.06 5.78 11.87
N ALA A 146 2.81 5.38 12.09
CA ALA A 146 2.46 3.98 12.36
C ALA A 146 2.77 3.06 11.16
N ILE A 147 2.47 3.50 9.93
CA ILE A 147 2.80 2.77 8.71
C ILE A 147 4.31 2.59 8.57
N LEU A 148 5.10 3.67 8.71
CA LEU A 148 6.55 3.61 8.56
C LEU A 148 7.19 2.69 9.61
N ILE A 149 6.85 2.85 10.87
CA ILE A 149 7.38 2.00 11.95
C ILE A 149 7.06 0.53 11.68
N CYS A 150 5.80 0.23 11.39
CA CYS A 150 5.36 -1.14 11.16
C CYS A 150 6.01 -1.74 9.90
N SER A 151 6.11 -0.98 8.81
CA SER A 151 6.71 -1.45 7.55
C SER A 151 8.22 -1.75 7.70
N VAL A 152 8.93 -0.92 8.44
CA VAL A 152 10.36 -1.16 8.75
C VAL A 152 10.53 -2.42 9.59
N LEU A 153 9.69 -2.63 10.62
CA LEU A 153 9.73 -3.84 11.44
C LEU A 153 9.43 -5.09 10.60
N VAL A 154 8.42 -5.04 9.74
CA VAL A 154 8.09 -6.15 8.83
C VAL A 154 9.26 -6.45 7.91
N ARG A 155 9.89 -5.43 7.34
CA ARG A 155 11.03 -5.62 6.44
C ARG A 155 12.23 -6.22 7.16
N LEU A 156 12.58 -5.73 8.34
CA LEU A 156 13.66 -6.30 9.16
C LEU A 156 13.39 -7.77 9.49
N PHE A 157 12.16 -8.11 9.85
CA PHE A 157 11.76 -9.47 10.15
C PHE A 157 11.87 -10.39 8.91
N LEU A 158 11.45 -9.90 7.74
CA LEU A 158 11.57 -10.65 6.49
C LEU A 158 13.04 -10.88 6.10
N ILE A 159 13.91 -9.87 6.26
CA ILE A 159 15.35 -10.01 6.02
C ILE A 159 15.97 -11.03 6.99
N PHE A 160 15.52 -11.04 8.25
CA PHE A 160 16.02 -12.00 9.24
C PHE A 160 15.61 -13.45 8.91
N LEU A 161 14.41 -13.66 8.36
CA LEU A 161 13.92 -15.01 8.00
C LEU A 161 14.49 -15.55 6.69
N PHE A 162 14.63 -14.71 5.68
CA PHE A 162 14.94 -15.13 4.31
C PHE A 162 16.33 -14.68 3.82
N GLY A 163 17.08 -13.95 4.66
CA GLY A 163 18.30 -13.28 4.22
C GLY A 163 17.97 -12.07 3.35
N GLU A 164 18.93 -11.66 2.50
CA GLU A 164 18.74 -10.53 1.60
C GLU A 164 17.59 -10.83 0.61
N ILE A 165 16.41 -10.29 0.88
CA ILE A 165 15.32 -10.35 -0.08
C ILE A 165 15.68 -9.36 -1.19
N SER A 166 16.33 -9.88 -2.23
CA SER A 166 16.37 -9.25 -3.54
C SER A 166 14.95 -9.25 -4.10
N VAL A 167 14.10 -8.37 -3.58
CA VAL A 167 12.76 -8.15 -4.10
C VAL A 167 12.86 -7.15 -5.23
N LEU A 168 12.67 -7.66 -6.45
CA LEU A 168 12.50 -6.95 -7.73
C LEU A 168 13.78 -6.45 -8.36
#